data_fe8686cdfd5461ca97340cde66f93ae8
#
_entry.id   fe8686cdfd5461ca97340cde66f93ae8
#
_cell.length_a   1.000
_cell.length_b   1.000
_cell.length_c   1.000
_cell.angle_alpha   90.00
_cell.angle_beta   90.00
_cell.angle_gamma   90.00
#
_symmetry.space_group_name_H-M   'P 1'
#
loop_
_entity.id
_entity.type
_entity.pdbx_description
1 polymer ?
#
loop_
_entity_poly.entity_id
_entity_poly.type
_entity_poly.pdbx_seq_one_letter_code
_entity_poly.pdbx_strand_id
1 'polypeptide(L)'
;YAHHIQRLMVTGVFGLITGIDPDALDQWYLGIYSDAIEWVELPNTRGMSQFADDGIVASKPYAASGNYINKMSDYCKECHYKVKEKTTDQSCPFNALYWDFMVRHREKFERNPRIGMVYRTWDKFDTDTKHQTRQRAENCLIKLEQL
;
A
#
# COMPACT_ATOMS: atom_id res chain seq x y z
N TYR A 1 -5.41 -13.24 16.09
CA TYR A 1 -5.03 -11.92 16.64
C TYR A 1 -4.09 -11.21 15.70
N ALA A 2 -4.49 -10.04 15.21
CA ALA A 2 -3.66 -9.18 14.38
C ALA A 2 -2.72 -8.36 15.28
N HIS A 3 -1.46 -8.76 15.38
CA HIS A 3 -0.49 -7.98 16.14
C HIS A 3 -0.04 -6.73 15.37
N HIS A 4 0.67 -5.82 16.04
CA HIS A 4 1.06 -4.52 15.53
C HIS A 4 1.67 -4.52 14.12
N ILE A 5 2.60 -5.42 13.83
CA ILE A 5 3.22 -5.50 12.48
C ILE A 5 2.17 -5.83 11.42
N GLN A 6 1.25 -6.75 11.67
CA GLN A 6 0.19 -7.09 10.69
C GLN A 6 -0.75 -5.91 10.47
N ARG A 7 -1.08 -5.15 11.52
CA ARG A 7 -1.90 -3.94 11.39
C ARG A 7 -1.23 -2.94 10.46
N LEU A 8 0.03 -2.61 10.68
CA LEU A 8 0.77 -1.65 9.86
C LEU A 8 1.03 -2.16 8.44
N MET A 9 1.43 -3.43 8.30
CA MET A 9 1.95 -3.96 7.03
C MET A 9 0.88 -4.59 6.13
N VAL A 10 -0.33 -4.81 6.63
CA VAL A 10 -1.46 -5.27 5.81
C VAL A 10 -2.51 -4.16 5.72
N THR A 11 -3.17 -3.83 6.82
CA THR A 11 -4.24 -2.81 6.84
C THR A 11 -3.69 -1.42 6.55
N GLY A 12 -2.59 -1.02 7.20
CA GLY A 12 -1.96 0.27 6.96
C GLY A 12 -1.42 0.41 5.53
N VAL A 13 -0.79 -0.62 4.97
CA VAL A 13 -0.36 -0.64 3.57
C VAL A 13 -1.56 -0.51 2.63
N PHE A 14 -2.65 -1.20 2.91
CA PHE A 14 -3.88 -1.07 2.13
C PHE A 14 -4.39 0.37 2.15
N GLY A 15 -4.54 0.99 3.32
CA GLY A 15 -4.95 2.38 3.46
C GLY A 15 -4.06 3.34 2.66
N LEU A 16 -2.74 3.18 2.77
CA LEU A 16 -1.77 4.02 2.07
C LEU A 16 -1.90 3.92 0.54
N ILE A 17 -1.89 2.71 -0.01
CA ILE A 17 -1.89 2.53 -1.49
C ILE A 17 -3.24 2.83 -2.13
N THR A 18 -4.34 2.72 -1.39
CA THR A 18 -5.68 3.09 -1.84
C THR A 18 -5.98 4.58 -1.68
N GLY A 19 -5.21 5.28 -0.84
CA GLY A 19 -5.39 6.71 -0.59
C GLY A 19 -6.50 7.03 0.41
N ILE A 20 -6.74 6.14 1.38
CA ILE A 20 -7.62 6.43 2.51
C ILE A 20 -7.05 7.61 3.28
N ASP A 21 -7.94 8.53 3.70
CA ASP A 21 -7.57 9.66 4.53
C ASP A 21 -6.89 9.19 5.83
N PRO A 22 -5.69 9.70 6.16
CA PRO A 22 -5.00 9.31 7.39
C PRO A 22 -5.78 9.56 8.67
N ASP A 23 -6.58 10.62 8.75
CA ASP A 23 -7.41 10.91 9.93
C ASP A 23 -8.52 9.85 10.08
N ALA A 24 -9.16 9.47 9.00
CA ALA A 24 -10.17 8.41 8.99
C ALA A 24 -9.56 7.05 9.39
N LEU A 25 -8.35 6.76 8.92
CA LEU A 25 -7.65 5.53 9.27
C LEU A 25 -7.27 5.49 10.76
N ASP A 26 -6.74 6.59 11.30
CA ASP A 26 -6.39 6.70 12.72
C ASP A 26 -7.62 6.48 13.61
N GLN A 27 -8.74 7.13 13.29
CA GLN A 27 -10.00 6.94 14.02
C GLN A 27 -10.51 5.51 13.94
N TRP A 28 -10.38 4.86 12.76
CA TRP A 28 -10.76 3.48 12.60
C TRP A 28 -9.92 2.54 13.48
N TYR A 29 -8.60 2.74 13.53
CA TYR A 29 -7.71 1.97 14.41
C TYR A 29 -8.09 2.11 15.88
N LEU A 30 -8.30 3.34 16.34
CA LEU A 30 -8.71 3.63 17.72
C LEU A 30 -10.08 3.03 18.08
N GLY A 31 -11.00 2.93 17.12
CA GLY A 31 -12.33 2.36 17.33
C GLY A 31 -12.38 0.83 17.27
N ILE A 32 -11.51 0.19 16.49
CA ILE A 32 -11.55 -1.26 16.25
C ILE A 32 -10.66 -2.05 17.21
N TYR A 33 -9.49 -1.52 17.53
CA TYR A 33 -8.53 -2.22 18.37
C TYR A 33 -8.61 -1.76 19.83
N SER A 34 -8.96 -2.66 20.75
CA SER A 34 -9.08 -2.35 22.17
C SER A 34 -7.77 -1.94 22.85
N ASP A 35 -6.64 -2.25 22.21
CA ASP A 35 -5.28 -1.91 22.67
C ASP A 35 -4.66 -0.74 21.88
N ALA A 36 -5.44 -0.09 21.00
CA ALA A 36 -4.99 1.11 20.32
C ALA A 36 -5.01 2.31 21.27
N ILE A 37 -3.91 3.05 21.28
CA ILE A 37 -3.74 4.26 22.10
C ILE A 37 -3.19 5.35 21.18
N GLU A 38 -3.77 6.53 21.23
CA GLU A 38 -3.48 7.65 20.33
C GLU A 38 -1.99 7.97 20.22
N TRP A 39 -1.27 8.09 21.32
CA TRP A 39 0.15 8.39 21.30
C TRP A 39 1.03 7.30 20.66
N VAL A 40 0.51 6.07 20.54
CA VAL A 40 1.17 4.97 19.81
C VAL A 40 0.80 4.99 18.34
N GLU A 41 -0.46 5.30 18.02
CA GLU A 41 -0.93 5.33 16.63
C GLU A 41 -0.32 6.50 15.84
N LEU A 42 -0.15 7.66 16.43
CA LEU A 42 0.44 8.82 15.76
C LEU A 42 1.81 8.52 15.12
N PRO A 43 2.84 8.01 15.82
CA PRO A 43 4.11 7.72 15.18
C PRO A 43 4.07 6.45 14.32
N ASN A 44 3.32 5.43 14.70
CA ASN A 44 3.35 4.13 14.02
C ASN A 44 2.41 4.06 12.82
N THR A 45 1.18 4.47 12.96
CA THR A 45 0.19 4.45 11.87
C THR A 45 0.36 5.68 11.00
N ARG A 46 0.15 6.87 11.54
CA ARG A 46 0.19 8.11 10.77
C ARG A 46 1.58 8.43 10.22
N GLY A 47 2.60 8.42 11.05
CA GLY A 47 3.98 8.75 10.64
C GLY A 47 4.63 7.64 9.83
N MET A 48 4.72 6.44 10.37
CA MET A 48 5.48 5.36 9.76
C MET A 48 4.69 4.68 8.62
N SER A 49 3.47 4.21 8.88
CA SER A 49 2.69 3.45 7.91
C SER A 49 2.15 4.35 6.80
N GLN A 50 1.48 5.44 7.14
CA GLN A 50 0.83 6.33 6.19
C GLN A 50 1.76 7.40 5.61
N PHE A 51 2.94 7.61 6.19
CA PHE A 51 3.88 8.65 5.77
C PHE A 51 3.23 10.06 5.73
N ALA A 52 2.29 10.31 6.63
CA ALA A 52 1.48 11.51 6.68
C ALA A 52 2.05 12.60 7.60
N ASP A 53 3.34 12.49 7.95
CA ASP A 53 4.12 13.44 8.73
C ASP A 53 5.28 14.06 7.91
N ASP A 54 5.21 13.96 6.59
CA ASP A 54 6.24 14.40 5.64
C ASP A 54 7.63 13.81 5.86
N GLY A 55 7.69 12.63 6.48
CA GLY A 55 8.91 11.85 6.64
C GLY A 55 9.71 12.19 7.89
N ILE A 56 9.07 12.70 8.93
CA ILE A 56 9.69 12.93 10.25
C ILE A 56 10.05 11.59 10.89
N VAL A 57 9.10 10.65 10.95
CA VAL A 57 9.28 9.34 11.58
C VAL A 57 9.91 8.34 10.61
N ALA A 58 9.45 8.27 9.38
CA ALA A 58 9.90 7.29 8.40
C ALA A 58 10.69 7.93 7.26
N SER A 59 11.78 7.29 6.84
CA SER A 59 12.61 7.75 5.72
C SER A 59 12.04 7.44 4.33
N LYS A 60 10.94 6.68 4.27
CA LYS A 60 10.22 6.31 3.05
C LYS A 60 8.80 5.85 3.40
N PRO A 61 7.83 5.95 2.48
CA PRO A 61 6.51 5.36 2.69
C PRO A 61 6.60 3.83 2.76
N TYR A 62 5.75 3.22 3.61
CA TYR A 62 5.66 1.76 3.74
C TYR A 62 4.73 1.14 2.69
N ALA A 63 4.69 1.72 1.49
CA ALA A 63 3.98 1.12 0.38
C ALA A 63 4.58 -0.23 0.01
N ALA A 64 3.74 -1.24 -0.14
CA ALA A 64 4.16 -2.58 -0.48
C ALA A 64 3.19 -3.25 -1.45
N SER A 65 3.73 -4.15 -2.28
CA SER A 65 2.94 -5.00 -3.19
C SER A 65 2.50 -6.29 -2.50
N GLY A 66 1.64 -7.06 -3.16
CA GLY A 66 1.23 -8.37 -2.71
C GLY A 66 2.38 -9.35 -2.43
N ASN A 67 3.51 -9.19 -3.09
CA ASN A 67 4.73 -9.98 -2.81
C ASN A 67 5.22 -9.82 -1.37
N TYR A 68 5.11 -8.64 -0.81
CA TYR A 68 5.49 -8.42 0.58
C TYR A 68 4.55 -9.18 1.52
N ILE A 69 3.24 -9.05 1.32
CA ILE A 69 2.23 -9.75 2.13
C ILE A 69 2.43 -11.27 2.05
N ASN A 70 2.68 -11.79 0.85
CA ASN A 70 2.92 -13.22 0.62
C ASN A 70 4.18 -13.76 1.34
N LYS A 71 5.18 -12.90 1.54
CA LYS A 71 6.41 -13.28 2.28
C LYS A 71 6.24 -13.18 3.79
N MET A 72 5.42 -12.25 4.26
CA MET A 72 5.27 -11.94 5.68
C MET A 72 4.11 -12.67 6.36
N SER A 73 3.24 -13.32 5.58
CA SER A 73 2.04 -13.97 6.10
C SER A 73 1.66 -15.18 5.25
N ASP A 74 0.70 -15.94 5.70
CA ASP A 74 0.09 -17.07 5.00
C ASP A 74 -1.23 -16.71 4.28
N TYR A 75 -1.67 -15.46 4.34
CA TYR A 75 -2.92 -15.00 3.75
C TYR A 75 -3.06 -15.28 2.26
N CYS A 76 -1.95 -15.32 1.53
CA CYS A 76 -1.96 -15.57 0.09
C CYS A 76 -2.10 -17.04 -0.29
N LYS A 77 -2.01 -17.99 0.66
CA LYS A 77 -2.05 -19.43 0.36
C LYS A 77 -3.41 -19.87 -0.19
N GLU A 78 -4.48 -19.34 0.38
CA GLU A 78 -5.87 -19.65 0.01
C GLU A 78 -6.54 -18.49 -0.74
N CYS A 79 -5.77 -17.45 -1.07
CA CYS A 79 -6.30 -16.27 -1.74
C CYS A 79 -6.64 -16.57 -3.21
N HIS A 80 -7.79 -16.08 -3.67
CA HIS A 80 -8.21 -16.15 -5.05
C HIS A 80 -7.22 -15.47 -6.01
N TYR A 81 -6.58 -14.39 -5.56
CA TYR A 81 -5.64 -13.62 -6.38
C TYR A 81 -4.25 -14.21 -6.38
N LYS A 82 -3.58 -14.09 -7.52
CA LYS A 82 -2.22 -14.60 -7.74
C LYS A 82 -1.20 -13.48 -7.72
N VAL A 83 -0.29 -13.54 -6.76
CA VAL A 83 0.73 -12.51 -6.53
C VAL A 83 1.74 -12.39 -7.68
N LYS A 84 2.01 -13.48 -8.40
CA LYS A 84 2.96 -13.49 -9.53
C LYS A 84 2.41 -12.90 -10.82
N GLU A 85 1.10 -12.83 -10.96
CA GLU A 85 0.44 -12.26 -12.12
C GLU A 85 0.43 -10.73 -12.03
N LYS A 86 0.56 -10.05 -13.17
CA LYS A 86 0.70 -8.58 -13.21
C LYS A 86 -0.54 -7.87 -13.71
N THR A 87 -1.16 -8.38 -14.77
CA THR A 87 -2.18 -7.65 -15.54
C THR A 87 -3.50 -8.39 -15.73
N THR A 88 -3.57 -9.66 -15.34
CA THR A 88 -4.80 -10.45 -15.46
C THR A 88 -5.82 -10.09 -14.39
N ASP A 89 -7.09 -10.51 -14.60
CA ASP A 89 -8.15 -10.33 -13.59
C ASP A 89 -7.88 -11.07 -12.29
N GLN A 90 -7.06 -12.11 -12.34
CA GLN A 90 -6.60 -12.85 -11.15
C GLN A 90 -5.35 -12.24 -10.50
N SER A 91 -4.77 -11.19 -11.07
CA SER A 91 -3.61 -10.53 -10.46
C SER A 91 -3.97 -9.89 -9.13
N CYS A 92 -3.05 -9.98 -8.17
CA CYS A 92 -3.24 -9.40 -6.84
C CYS A 92 -3.46 -7.88 -6.93
N PRO A 93 -4.58 -7.34 -6.41
CA PRO A 93 -4.87 -5.91 -6.45
C PRO A 93 -3.76 -5.04 -5.85
N PHE A 94 -3.10 -5.51 -4.80
CA PHE A 94 -1.99 -4.79 -4.17
C PHE A 94 -0.84 -4.50 -5.13
N ASN A 95 -0.63 -5.33 -6.16
CA ASN A 95 0.42 -5.07 -7.15
C ASN A 95 0.08 -3.84 -8.01
N ALA A 96 -1.15 -3.76 -8.50
CA ALA A 96 -1.59 -2.65 -9.32
C ALA A 96 -1.69 -1.34 -8.50
N LEU A 97 -2.30 -1.41 -7.32
CA LEU A 97 -2.43 -0.27 -6.40
C LEU A 97 -1.07 0.27 -5.93
N TYR A 98 -0.10 -0.62 -5.68
CA TYR A 98 1.27 -0.21 -5.35
C TYR A 98 1.91 0.60 -6.47
N TRP A 99 1.82 0.14 -7.71
CA TRP A 99 2.39 0.87 -8.85
C TRP A 99 1.67 2.19 -9.11
N ASP A 100 0.36 2.21 -8.96
CA ASP A 100 -0.42 3.44 -9.08
C ASP A 100 -0.03 4.47 -8.00
N PHE A 101 0.09 4.03 -6.75
CA PHE A 101 0.59 4.86 -5.65
C PHE A 101 1.98 5.44 -5.97
N MET A 102 2.91 4.61 -6.42
CA MET A 102 4.26 5.07 -6.76
C MET A 102 4.24 6.10 -7.90
N VAL A 103 3.42 5.88 -8.92
CA VAL A 103 3.31 6.81 -10.06
C VAL A 103 2.68 8.13 -9.64
N ARG A 104 1.60 8.11 -8.86
CA ARG A 104 0.94 9.33 -8.35
C ARG A 104 1.88 10.21 -7.51
N HIS A 105 2.77 9.59 -6.76
CA HIS A 105 3.70 10.29 -5.86
C HIS A 105 5.14 10.36 -6.39
N ARG A 106 5.34 10.22 -7.71
CA ARG A 106 6.67 10.20 -8.32
C ARG A 106 7.49 11.44 -7.99
N GLU A 107 6.93 12.62 -8.13
CA GLU A 107 7.62 13.89 -7.87
C GLU A 107 8.20 13.96 -6.45
N LYS A 108 7.47 13.43 -5.47
CA LYS A 108 7.87 13.41 -4.06
C LYS A 108 8.98 12.38 -3.79
N PHE A 109 8.95 11.23 -4.47
CA PHE A 109 9.73 10.07 -4.05
C PHE A 109 10.84 9.64 -5.02
N GLU A 110 10.86 10.10 -6.27
CA GLU A 110 11.87 9.62 -7.23
C GLU A 110 13.31 9.96 -6.83
N ARG A 111 13.51 11.04 -6.07
CA ARG A 111 14.82 11.45 -5.55
C ARG A 111 15.19 10.81 -4.22
N ASN A 112 14.28 10.07 -3.62
CA ASN A 112 14.55 9.38 -2.35
C ASN A 112 15.49 8.19 -2.60
N PRO A 113 16.67 8.13 -1.94
CA PRO A 113 17.69 7.11 -2.20
C PRO A 113 17.21 5.68 -1.88
N ARG A 114 16.20 5.53 -1.01
CA ARG A 114 15.68 4.23 -0.60
C ARG A 114 14.65 3.63 -1.56
N ILE A 115 13.95 4.48 -2.32
CA ILE A 115 12.88 4.02 -3.21
C ILE A 115 13.02 4.48 -4.66
N GLY A 116 13.95 5.36 -4.97
CA GLY A 116 14.20 5.84 -6.34
C GLY A 116 14.46 4.72 -7.36
N MET A 117 15.01 3.58 -6.91
CA MET A 117 15.22 2.40 -7.76
C MET A 117 13.91 1.79 -8.29
N VAL A 118 12.80 1.97 -7.58
CA VAL A 118 11.47 1.49 -8.01
C VAL A 118 11.05 2.18 -9.31
N TYR A 119 11.30 3.48 -9.43
CA TYR A 119 10.96 4.25 -10.65
C TYR A 119 11.76 3.80 -11.85
N ARG A 120 13.05 3.43 -11.67
CA ARG A 120 13.85 2.83 -12.75
C ARG A 120 13.27 1.50 -13.24
N THR A 121 12.64 0.74 -12.35
CA THR A 121 11.94 -0.49 -12.70
C THR A 121 10.66 -0.21 -13.46
N TRP A 122 9.87 0.77 -13.00
CA TRP A 122 8.66 1.21 -13.69
C TRP A 122 8.94 1.74 -15.10
N ASP A 123 10.00 2.52 -15.24
CA ASP A 123 10.37 3.12 -16.53
C ASP A 123 10.72 2.06 -17.59
N LYS A 124 11.21 0.90 -17.18
CA LYS A 124 11.50 -0.24 -18.06
C LYS A 124 10.27 -1.03 -18.53
N PHE A 125 9.10 -0.80 -17.91
CA PHE A 125 7.88 -1.45 -18.38
C PHE A 125 7.48 -0.84 -19.73
N ASP A 126 6.98 -1.71 -20.62
CA ASP A 126 6.37 -1.28 -21.88
C ASP A 126 5.09 -0.46 -21.62
N THR A 127 4.65 0.27 -22.62
CA THR A 127 3.49 1.17 -22.53
C THR A 127 2.22 0.40 -22.21
N ASP A 128 2.03 -0.80 -22.77
CA ASP A 128 0.84 -1.60 -22.58
C ASP A 128 0.77 -2.12 -21.14
N THR A 129 1.87 -2.64 -20.61
CA THR A 129 1.94 -3.06 -19.20
C THR A 129 1.64 -1.91 -18.24
N LYS A 130 2.20 -0.71 -18.50
CA LYS A 130 1.91 0.49 -17.70
C LYS A 130 0.43 0.85 -17.73
N HIS A 131 -0.16 0.86 -18.93
CA HIS A 131 -1.58 1.19 -19.10
C HIS A 131 -2.48 0.17 -18.38
N GLN A 132 -2.26 -1.12 -18.62
CA GLN A 132 -3.05 -2.19 -18.00
C GLN A 132 -2.93 -2.18 -16.46
N THR A 133 -1.73 -1.93 -15.94
CA THR A 133 -1.50 -1.84 -14.49
C THR A 133 -2.30 -0.69 -13.87
N ARG A 134 -2.28 0.49 -14.50
CA ARG A 134 -3.05 1.65 -14.01
C ARG A 134 -4.56 1.44 -14.13
N GLN A 135 -5.01 0.92 -15.25
CA GLN A 135 -6.44 0.59 -15.44
C GLN A 135 -6.92 -0.45 -14.40
N ARG A 136 -6.08 -1.45 -14.09
CA ARG A 136 -6.38 -2.41 -13.04
C ARG A 136 -6.51 -1.76 -11.67
N ALA A 137 -5.62 -0.82 -11.33
CA ALA A 137 -5.69 -0.08 -10.07
C ALA A 137 -6.97 0.76 -9.98
N GLU A 138 -7.30 1.50 -11.03
CA GLU A 138 -8.53 2.29 -11.12
C GLU A 138 -9.79 1.43 -10.94
N ASN A 139 -9.87 0.30 -11.64
CA ASN A 139 -10.97 -0.64 -11.49
C ASN A 139 -11.08 -1.20 -10.06
N CYS A 140 -9.96 -1.40 -9.38
CA CYS A 140 -9.97 -1.82 -7.97
C CYS A 140 -10.50 -0.72 -7.07
N LEU A 141 -10.09 0.54 -7.27
CA LEU A 141 -10.56 1.68 -6.48
C LEU A 141 -12.07 1.90 -6.66
N ILE A 142 -12.57 1.88 -7.90
CA ILE A 142 -14.01 2.00 -8.20
C ILE A 142 -14.82 0.91 -7.48
N LYS A 143 -14.33 -0.33 -7.46
CA LYS A 143 -15.01 -1.42 -6.75
C LYS A 143 -15.03 -1.23 -5.24
N LEU A 144 -14.00 -0.59 -4.67
CA LEU A 144 -13.96 -0.27 -3.24
C LEU A 144 -14.97 0.81 -2.86
N GLU A 145 -15.22 1.79 -3.74
CA GLU A 145 -16.23 2.83 -3.53
C GLU A 145 -17.65 2.31 -3.60
N GLN A 146 -17.87 1.11 -4.14
CA GLN A 146 -19.18 0.46 -4.28
C GLN A 146 -19.51 -0.51 -3.12
N LEU A 147 -18.58 -0.74 -2.21
CA LEU A 147 -18.77 -1.58 -1.02
C LEU A 147 -19.33 -0.77 0.16
#